data_04c4bba58c268ddf8cf6b03ce0ff6e0d
#
_entry.id   04c4bba58c268ddf8cf6b03ce0ff6e0d
#
_cell.length_a   1.000
_cell.length_b   1.000
_cell.length_c   1.000
_cell.angle_alpha   90.00
_cell.angle_beta   90.00
_cell.angle_gamma   90.00
#
_symmetry.space_group_name_H-M   'P 1'
#
loop_
_entity.id
_entity.type
_entity.pdbx_description
1 polymer ?
#
loop_
_entity_poly.entity_id
_entity_poly.type
_entity_poly.pdbx_seq_one_letter_code
_entity_poly.pdbx_strand_id
1 'polypeptide(L)'
;MNIISEITILMVLYDETDEIIFKNLEKIKNFKIIIIDNRGDEKLKDRIIQKFKISTYYLSDKNLGFSKGFNKALNFCKTKYAFIKNADCYIDEDNIIKLYDYIKNNQDCGIVSPTSYDEYNNLSYNSGKLPENENSNEILKVEGDVCVEKVLGSSMFVKMEDLRKVGMFNENLFIFFSDFELCKKIKSINKHIVQIYNSKCIHVHGISKVKNKFYKIYLKELYFTLDELVYFKDISDQKINKLKSKILNYCFKILVSFFTLKFFNLVKYYARVVAYIKFKK
;
A
#
# COMPACT_ATOMS: atom_id res chain seq x y z
N MET A 1 -9.76 28.44 -9.93
CA MET A 1 -10.19 27.41 -8.96
C MET A 1 -8.94 26.92 -8.26
N ASN A 2 -8.93 26.87 -6.93
CA ASN A 2 -7.69 26.47 -6.20
C ASN A 2 -7.51 24.94 -6.34
N ILE A 3 -6.46 24.49 -7.02
CA ILE A 3 -6.13 23.08 -7.27
C ILE A 3 -6.14 22.25 -5.98
N ILE A 4 -5.58 22.80 -4.91
CA ILE A 4 -5.49 22.15 -3.59
C ILE A 4 -6.89 21.78 -3.05
N SER A 5 -7.92 22.57 -3.36
CA SER A 5 -9.30 22.31 -2.90
C SER A 5 -9.94 21.07 -3.54
N GLU A 6 -9.42 20.61 -4.68
CA GLU A 6 -9.93 19.43 -5.41
C GLU A 6 -9.25 18.12 -4.96
N ILE A 7 -8.24 18.18 -4.10
CA ILE A 7 -7.41 17.05 -3.69
C ILE A 7 -7.60 16.78 -2.19
N THR A 8 -7.74 15.52 -1.82
CA THR A 8 -7.64 15.06 -0.43
C THR A 8 -6.52 14.03 -0.31
N ILE A 9 -5.65 14.21 0.65
CA ILE A 9 -4.59 13.25 0.98
C ILE A 9 -5.13 12.28 2.03
N LEU A 10 -4.98 10.99 1.76
CA LEU A 10 -5.44 9.91 2.61
C LEU A 10 -4.23 9.18 3.19
N MET A 11 -4.19 9.01 4.50
CA MET A 11 -3.14 8.30 5.22
C MET A 11 -3.75 7.29 6.19
N VAL A 12 -3.14 6.11 6.25
CA VAL A 12 -3.43 5.10 7.27
C VAL A 12 -2.18 4.94 8.12
N LEU A 13 -2.29 5.17 9.43
CA LEU A 13 -1.20 5.06 10.40
C LEU A 13 -1.27 3.74 11.13
N TYR A 14 -0.12 3.11 11.37
CA TYR A 14 -0.05 1.90 12.20
C TYR A 14 1.23 1.81 13.03
N ASP A 15 2.38 1.73 12.42
CA ASP A 15 3.65 1.37 13.08
C ASP A 15 4.77 2.41 12.87
N GLU A 16 4.46 3.51 12.22
CA GLU A 16 5.42 4.57 11.94
C GLU A 16 5.77 5.34 13.23
N THR A 17 6.99 5.91 13.28
CA THR A 17 7.37 6.80 14.37
C THR A 17 6.66 8.15 14.26
N ASP A 18 6.44 8.80 15.39
CA ASP A 18 5.80 10.11 15.42
C ASP A 18 6.58 11.14 14.58
N GLU A 19 7.93 11.08 14.64
CA GLU A 19 8.80 11.94 13.84
C GLU A 19 8.51 11.85 12.34
N ILE A 20 8.37 10.63 11.81
CA ILE A 20 8.03 10.39 10.40
C ILE A 20 6.69 10.99 10.05
N ILE A 21 5.68 10.76 10.89
CA ILE A 21 4.33 11.28 10.68
C ILE A 21 4.35 12.80 10.64
N PHE A 22 4.97 13.44 11.64
CA PHE A 22 5.03 14.91 11.71
C PHE A 22 5.82 15.52 10.55
N LYS A 23 6.97 14.96 10.19
CA LYS A 23 7.78 15.40 9.03
C LYS A 23 6.98 15.27 7.73
N ASN A 24 6.18 14.23 7.59
CA ASN A 24 5.35 14.02 6.42
C ASN A 24 4.19 15.03 6.36
N LEU A 25 3.47 15.22 7.47
CA LEU A 25 2.35 16.17 7.55
C LEU A 25 2.78 17.60 7.25
N GLU A 26 4.00 17.99 7.65
CA GLU A 26 4.55 19.32 7.36
C GLU A 26 4.64 19.61 5.83
N LYS A 27 4.96 18.58 5.03
CA LYS A 27 5.08 18.71 3.57
C LYS A 27 3.74 18.83 2.84
N ILE A 28 2.65 18.41 3.48
CA ILE A 28 1.32 18.30 2.85
C ILE A 28 0.25 19.11 3.58
N LYS A 29 0.62 19.98 4.52
CA LYS A 29 -0.28 20.70 5.42
C LYS A 29 -1.30 21.61 4.73
N ASN A 30 -1.03 22.02 3.49
CA ASN A 30 -1.93 22.86 2.70
C ASN A 30 -3.12 22.11 2.11
N PHE A 31 -3.05 20.79 2.02
CA PHE A 31 -4.12 19.96 1.48
C PHE A 31 -5.18 19.62 2.54
N LYS A 32 -6.33 19.15 2.08
CA LYS A 32 -7.26 18.41 2.92
C LYS A 32 -6.64 17.06 3.26
N ILE A 33 -6.56 16.72 4.56
CA ILE A 33 -5.94 15.49 5.04
C ILE A 33 -6.97 14.67 5.80
N ILE A 34 -7.07 13.39 5.46
CA ILE A 34 -7.84 12.39 6.21
C ILE A 34 -6.88 11.35 6.74
N ILE A 35 -6.94 11.09 8.05
CA ILE A 35 -6.11 10.12 8.75
C ILE A 35 -6.99 9.04 9.34
N ILE A 36 -6.64 7.77 9.08
CA ILE A 36 -7.15 6.61 9.79
C ILE A 36 -6.02 6.09 10.67
N ASP A 37 -6.19 6.16 11.98
CA ASP A 37 -5.19 5.68 12.93
C ASP A 37 -5.55 4.27 13.41
N ASN A 38 -4.85 3.28 12.88
CA ASN A 38 -5.00 1.87 13.25
C ASN A 38 -4.30 1.52 14.58
N ARG A 39 -3.61 2.47 15.22
CA ARG A 39 -2.94 2.28 16.51
C ARG A 39 -3.87 2.52 17.68
N GLY A 40 -4.91 3.33 17.47
CA GLY A 40 -5.78 3.78 18.56
C GLY A 40 -5.07 4.73 19.54
N ASP A 41 -4.12 5.56 19.07
CA ASP A 41 -3.29 6.43 19.91
C ASP A 41 -3.90 7.83 20.05
N GLU A 42 -4.70 8.05 21.09
CA GLU A 42 -5.32 9.35 21.35
C GLU A 42 -4.29 10.47 21.61
N LYS A 43 -3.17 10.15 22.28
CA LYS A 43 -2.14 11.15 22.55
C LYS A 43 -1.46 11.63 21.26
N LEU A 44 -1.26 10.74 20.30
CA LEU A 44 -0.77 11.13 18.98
C LEU A 44 -1.78 11.98 18.24
N LYS A 45 -3.05 11.58 18.24
CA LYS A 45 -4.16 12.34 17.64
C LYS A 45 -4.18 13.77 18.14
N ASP A 46 -4.18 13.97 19.48
CA ASP A 46 -4.23 15.30 20.07
C ASP A 46 -3.06 16.18 19.62
N ARG A 47 -1.84 15.65 19.61
CA ARG A 47 -0.65 16.35 19.12
C ARG A 47 -0.73 16.70 17.63
N ILE A 48 -1.28 15.82 16.80
CA ILE A 48 -1.44 16.07 15.36
C ILE A 48 -2.48 17.18 15.14
N ILE A 49 -3.66 17.09 15.77
CA ILE A 49 -4.75 18.06 15.59
C ILE A 49 -4.35 19.44 16.13
N GLN A 50 -3.57 19.49 17.20
CA GLN A 50 -3.05 20.75 17.73
C GLN A 50 -2.13 21.48 16.75
N LYS A 51 -1.35 20.73 15.94
CA LYS A 51 -0.34 21.31 15.06
C LYS A 51 -0.81 21.45 13.61
N PHE A 52 -1.67 20.57 13.12
CA PHE A 52 -2.09 20.49 11.72
C PHE A 52 -3.60 20.57 11.56
N LYS A 53 -4.04 21.22 10.50
CA LYS A 53 -5.45 21.26 10.11
C LYS A 53 -5.84 19.95 9.42
N ILE A 54 -6.31 18.99 10.21
CA ILE A 54 -6.79 17.69 9.71
C ILE A 54 -8.28 17.77 9.41
N SER A 55 -8.69 17.38 8.20
CA SER A 55 -10.11 17.39 7.79
C SER A 55 -10.92 16.31 8.50
N THR A 56 -10.32 15.12 8.69
CA THR A 56 -10.92 14.01 9.44
C THR A 56 -9.82 13.17 10.07
N TYR A 57 -9.90 12.94 11.37
CA TYR A 57 -9.06 11.98 12.07
C TYR A 57 -9.95 10.89 12.69
N TYR A 58 -9.82 9.67 12.18
CA TYR A 58 -10.56 8.53 12.68
C TYR A 58 -9.62 7.63 13.50
N LEU A 59 -9.94 7.49 14.78
CA LEU A 59 -9.23 6.59 15.69
C LEU A 59 -9.90 5.22 15.63
N SER A 60 -9.16 4.20 15.23
CA SER A 60 -9.69 2.85 15.15
C SER A 60 -9.43 2.08 16.45
N ASP A 61 -10.41 1.30 16.87
CA ASP A 61 -10.33 0.38 18.01
C ASP A 61 -9.49 -0.88 17.72
N LYS A 62 -9.17 -1.11 16.46
CA LYS A 62 -8.39 -2.25 15.97
C LYS A 62 -7.63 -1.93 14.69
N ASN A 63 -6.62 -2.75 14.39
CA ASN A 63 -5.92 -2.65 13.12
C ASN A 63 -6.82 -3.13 11.97
N LEU A 64 -7.27 -2.19 11.13
CA LEU A 64 -8.08 -2.45 9.93
C LEU A 64 -7.26 -2.99 8.75
N GLY A 65 -5.93 -2.94 8.82
CA GLY A 65 -5.04 -3.19 7.70
C GLY A 65 -5.05 -2.05 6.68
N PHE A 66 -4.53 -2.33 5.49
CA PHE A 66 -4.43 -1.37 4.39
C PHE A 66 -5.79 -1.15 3.70
N SER A 67 -6.40 -2.20 3.15
CA SER A 67 -7.62 -2.09 2.33
C SER A 67 -8.79 -1.47 3.09
N LYS A 68 -9.14 -1.99 4.25
CA LYS A 68 -10.24 -1.44 5.07
C LYS A 68 -9.92 -0.06 5.60
N GLY A 69 -8.65 0.19 5.97
CA GLY A 69 -8.20 1.50 6.42
C GLY A 69 -8.38 2.55 5.32
N PHE A 70 -7.90 2.29 4.11
CA PHE A 70 -8.08 3.24 3.01
C PHE A 70 -9.52 3.33 2.52
N ASN A 71 -10.31 2.25 2.51
CA ASN A 71 -11.74 2.35 2.20
C ASN A 71 -12.47 3.24 3.20
N LYS A 72 -12.12 3.15 4.48
CA LYS A 72 -12.66 4.05 5.51
C LYS A 72 -12.31 5.51 5.21
N ALA A 73 -11.05 5.79 4.84
CA ALA A 73 -10.62 7.14 4.44
C ALA A 73 -11.33 7.63 3.18
N LEU A 74 -11.44 6.78 2.16
CA LEU A 74 -12.13 7.08 0.90
C LEU A 74 -13.61 7.43 1.11
N ASN A 75 -14.29 6.80 2.06
CA ASN A 75 -15.67 7.12 2.40
C ASN A 75 -15.84 8.53 2.98
N PHE A 76 -14.83 9.08 3.65
CA PHE A 76 -14.81 10.46 4.12
C PHE A 76 -14.41 11.47 3.02
N CYS A 77 -13.77 10.99 1.94
CA CYS A 77 -13.26 11.85 0.87
C CYS A 77 -14.40 12.45 0.03
N LYS A 78 -14.49 13.79 -0.01
CA LYS A 78 -15.50 14.54 -0.76
C LYS A 78 -14.94 15.26 -1.99
N THR A 79 -13.63 15.22 -2.22
CA THR A 79 -12.97 15.84 -3.37
C THR A 79 -13.04 14.94 -4.60
N LYS A 80 -12.76 15.50 -5.78
CA LYS A 80 -12.71 14.76 -7.05
C LYS A 80 -11.53 13.80 -7.13
N TYR A 81 -10.43 14.17 -6.48
CA TYR A 81 -9.19 13.41 -6.49
C TYR A 81 -8.76 13.05 -5.07
N ALA A 82 -8.17 11.89 -4.93
CA ALA A 82 -7.54 11.44 -3.70
C ALA A 82 -6.08 11.05 -3.95
N PHE A 83 -5.21 11.40 -3.01
CA PHE A 83 -3.85 10.90 -2.98
C PHE A 83 -3.71 9.93 -1.81
N ILE A 84 -3.68 8.65 -2.13
CA ILE A 84 -3.47 7.53 -1.22
C ILE A 84 -1.97 7.43 -1.01
N LYS A 85 -1.51 7.56 0.23
CA LYS A 85 -0.08 7.48 0.53
C LYS A 85 0.22 6.93 1.91
N ASN A 86 1.34 6.25 2.02
CA ASN A 86 1.87 5.82 3.31
C ASN A 86 2.48 7.00 4.08
N ALA A 87 2.53 6.88 5.41
CA ALA A 87 3.14 7.89 6.26
C ALA A 87 4.67 7.99 6.10
N ASP A 88 5.34 6.94 5.63
CA ASP A 88 6.77 6.88 5.32
C ASP A 88 7.11 7.22 3.86
N CYS A 89 6.12 7.65 3.06
CA CYS A 89 6.32 8.18 1.72
C CYS A 89 6.29 9.72 1.75
N TYR A 90 7.42 10.37 1.54
CA TYR A 90 7.56 11.82 1.51
C TYR A 90 7.43 12.36 0.08
N ILE A 91 6.52 13.30 -0.09
CA ILE A 91 6.28 14.01 -1.35
C ILE A 91 5.93 15.45 -1.01
N ASP A 92 6.40 16.39 -1.79
CA ASP A 92 6.05 17.81 -1.63
C ASP A 92 4.85 18.21 -2.50
N GLU A 93 4.35 19.41 -2.27
CA GLU A 93 3.18 19.97 -2.94
C GLU A 93 3.36 20.02 -4.46
N ASP A 94 4.51 20.49 -4.95
CA ASP A 94 4.78 20.64 -6.40
C ASP A 94 4.71 19.29 -7.11
N ASN A 95 5.22 18.22 -6.48
CA ASN A 95 5.15 16.88 -7.04
C ASN A 95 3.72 16.32 -7.03
N ILE A 96 2.90 16.66 -6.04
CA ILE A 96 1.48 16.30 -6.02
C ILE A 96 0.70 17.05 -7.12
N ILE A 97 1.01 18.33 -7.35
CA ILE A 97 0.40 19.13 -8.40
C ILE A 97 0.71 18.53 -9.79
N LYS A 98 1.93 18.07 -10.05
CA LYS A 98 2.29 17.38 -11.31
C LYS A 98 1.43 16.14 -11.56
N LEU A 99 1.15 15.35 -10.50
CA LEU A 99 0.25 14.19 -10.62
C LEU A 99 -1.18 14.62 -10.97
N TYR A 100 -1.66 15.66 -10.29
CA TYR A 100 -2.99 16.23 -10.56
C TYR A 100 -3.11 16.76 -11.98
N ASP A 101 -2.14 17.54 -12.46
CA ASP A 101 -2.16 18.10 -13.81
C ASP A 101 -2.18 17.01 -14.87
N TYR A 102 -1.39 15.95 -14.69
CA TYR A 102 -1.38 14.82 -15.61
C TYR A 102 -2.76 14.14 -15.66
N ILE A 103 -3.29 13.70 -14.51
CA ILE A 103 -4.55 12.93 -14.48
C ILE A 103 -5.78 13.75 -14.89
N LYS A 104 -5.74 15.06 -14.65
CA LYS A 104 -6.81 15.99 -15.07
C LYS A 104 -6.85 16.15 -16.58
N ASN A 105 -5.69 16.26 -17.23
CA ASN A 105 -5.56 16.47 -18.66
C ASN A 105 -5.68 15.16 -19.48
N ASN A 106 -5.60 13.98 -18.81
CA ASN A 106 -5.70 12.69 -19.45
C ASN A 106 -6.92 11.91 -18.89
N GLN A 107 -8.04 12.01 -19.60
CA GLN A 107 -9.32 11.44 -19.12
C GLN A 107 -9.26 9.91 -19.03
N ASP A 108 -8.48 9.24 -19.88
CA ASP A 108 -8.31 7.79 -19.90
C ASP A 108 -7.33 7.27 -18.83
N CYS A 109 -6.70 8.16 -18.07
CA CYS A 109 -5.86 7.80 -16.95
C CYS A 109 -6.68 7.69 -15.66
N GLY A 110 -6.64 6.53 -14.98
CA GLY A 110 -7.35 6.28 -13.72
C GLY A 110 -6.46 6.42 -12.48
N ILE A 111 -5.18 6.06 -12.61
CA ILE A 111 -4.18 6.15 -11.53
C ILE A 111 -2.90 6.74 -12.07
N VAL A 112 -2.30 7.67 -11.32
CA VAL A 112 -0.92 8.12 -11.53
C VAL A 112 -0.11 7.96 -10.25
N SER A 113 1.18 7.71 -10.41
CA SER A 113 2.12 7.53 -9.30
C SER A 113 3.41 8.27 -9.60
N PRO A 114 4.08 8.86 -8.60
CA PRO A 114 5.38 9.49 -8.80
C PRO A 114 6.47 8.44 -9.02
N THR A 115 7.60 8.84 -9.55
CA THR A 115 8.85 8.05 -9.49
C THR A 115 9.34 8.03 -8.05
N SER A 116 9.63 6.83 -7.52
CA SER A 116 10.02 6.63 -6.13
C SER A 116 11.54 6.51 -5.99
N TYR A 117 12.06 7.11 -4.94
CA TYR A 117 13.46 7.02 -4.52
C TYR A 117 13.54 6.52 -3.07
N ASP A 118 14.64 5.90 -2.71
CA ASP A 118 14.97 5.58 -1.32
C ASP A 118 15.56 6.82 -0.59
N GLU A 119 15.87 6.67 0.68
CA GLU A 119 16.48 7.72 1.51
C GLU A 119 17.89 8.14 1.07
N TYR A 120 18.55 7.33 0.25
CA TYR A 120 19.87 7.60 -0.34
C TYR A 120 19.78 8.16 -1.75
N ASN A 121 18.56 8.53 -2.21
CA ASN A 121 18.28 9.03 -3.55
C ASN A 121 18.58 8.01 -4.68
N ASN A 122 18.54 6.72 -4.38
CA ASN A 122 18.55 5.69 -5.40
C ASN A 122 17.12 5.43 -5.88
N LEU A 123 16.98 5.13 -7.17
CA LEU A 123 15.69 4.76 -7.74
C LEU A 123 15.14 3.52 -7.02
N SER A 124 13.90 3.60 -6.55
CA SER A 124 13.24 2.55 -5.80
C SER A 124 12.08 1.94 -6.61
N TYR A 125 11.78 0.66 -6.33
CA TYR A 125 10.65 -0.01 -6.95
C TYR A 125 9.32 0.63 -6.54
N ASN A 126 8.52 1.05 -7.52
CA ASN A 126 7.21 1.64 -7.30
C ASN A 126 6.14 1.21 -8.31
N SER A 127 6.56 0.70 -9.46
CA SER A 127 5.68 0.35 -10.57
C SER A 127 6.24 -0.83 -11.36
N GLY A 128 5.42 -1.44 -12.20
CA GLY A 128 5.85 -2.54 -13.04
C GLY A 128 4.70 -3.37 -13.60
N LYS A 129 4.98 -4.63 -13.87
CA LYS A 129 3.99 -5.62 -14.30
C LYS A 129 3.25 -6.24 -13.13
N LEU A 130 2.05 -6.72 -13.34
CA LEU A 130 1.32 -7.49 -12.33
C LEU A 130 2.04 -8.81 -12.00
N PRO A 131 1.89 -9.36 -10.78
CA PRO A 131 2.61 -10.56 -10.35
C PRO A 131 2.38 -11.80 -11.23
N GLU A 132 1.27 -11.87 -11.92
CA GLU A 132 0.97 -12.94 -12.89
C GLU A 132 1.78 -12.81 -14.20
N ASN A 133 2.24 -11.61 -14.53
CA ASN A 133 2.94 -11.26 -15.77
C ASN A 133 4.43 -10.99 -15.55
N GLU A 134 4.90 -11.07 -14.30
CA GLU A 134 6.26 -10.67 -13.92
C GLU A 134 7.10 -11.88 -13.50
N ASN A 135 8.31 -11.97 -14.08
CA ASN A 135 9.30 -12.97 -13.68
C ASN A 135 10.27 -12.44 -12.62
N SER A 136 10.39 -11.12 -12.47
CA SER A 136 11.26 -10.45 -11.50
C SER A 136 10.71 -9.06 -11.12
N ASN A 137 11.06 -8.59 -9.91
CA ASN A 137 10.77 -7.22 -9.47
C ASN A 137 11.88 -6.28 -9.98
N GLU A 138 11.85 -5.95 -11.26
CA GLU A 138 12.79 -5.01 -11.84
C GLU A 138 12.35 -3.56 -11.63
N ILE A 139 13.31 -2.70 -11.31
CA ILE A 139 13.11 -1.27 -11.22
C ILE A 139 13.09 -0.71 -12.65
N LEU A 140 12.00 -0.04 -13.01
CA LEU A 140 11.88 0.61 -14.31
C LEU A 140 12.78 1.87 -14.35
N LYS A 141 13.83 1.79 -15.14
CA LYS A 141 14.71 2.94 -15.46
C LYS A 141 14.29 3.51 -16.81
N VAL A 142 13.38 4.46 -16.77
CA VAL A 142 12.85 5.09 -17.97
C VAL A 142 13.02 6.61 -17.89
N GLU A 143 13.22 7.23 -19.05
CA GLU A 143 13.18 8.67 -19.23
C GLU A 143 11.83 9.04 -19.85
N GLY A 144 10.96 9.67 -19.05
CA GLY A 144 9.61 10.05 -19.45
C GLY A 144 8.51 9.29 -18.70
N ASP A 145 7.27 9.70 -18.91
CA ASP A 145 6.10 9.09 -18.31
C ASP A 145 5.82 7.72 -18.95
N VAL A 146 5.49 6.72 -18.14
CA VAL A 146 5.35 5.35 -18.63
C VAL A 146 4.03 4.72 -18.16
N CYS A 147 3.31 4.10 -19.11
CA CYS A 147 2.18 3.24 -18.78
C CYS A 147 2.68 1.94 -18.16
N VAL A 148 2.08 1.58 -17.00
CA VAL A 148 2.45 0.40 -16.22
C VAL A 148 1.22 -0.48 -15.94
N GLU A 149 1.43 -1.72 -15.51
CA GLU A 149 0.30 -2.56 -15.12
C GLU A 149 -0.10 -2.35 -13.66
N LYS A 150 0.86 -1.98 -12.81
CA LYS A 150 0.63 -1.71 -11.39
C LYS A 150 1.53 -0.58 -10.88
N VAL A 151 1.08 0.04 -9.80
CA VAL A 151 1.86 0.93 -8.93
C VAL A 151 1.65 0.52 -7.48
N LEU A 152 2.60 0.88 -6.60
CA LEU A 152 2.47 0.56 -5.18
C LEU A 152 1.50 1.51 -4.47
N GLY A 153 0.76 0.97 -3.51
CA GLY A 153 -0.19 1.72 -2.67
C GLY A 153 0.44 2.76 -1.75
N SER A 154 1.78 2.82 -1.71
CA SER A 154 2.51 3.85 -0.96
C SER A 154 2.35 5.25 -1.53
N SER A 155 1.97 5.40 -2.81
CA SER A 155 1.83 6.69 -3.49
C SER A 155 0.96 6.58 -4.75
N MET A 156 -0.37 6.55 -4.59
CA MET A 156 -1.34 6.45 -5.69
C MET A 156 -2.22 7.70 -5.73
N PHE A 157 -2.16 8.45 -6.82
CA PHE A 157 -3.08 9.57 -7.07
C PHE A 157 -4.19 9.11 -8.02
N VAL A 158 -5.46 9.32 -7.62
CA VAL A 158 -6.60 8.64 -8.24
C VAL A 158 -7.79 9.56 -8.44
N LYS A 159 -8.63 9.26 -9.44
CA LYS A 159 -9.97 9.84 -9.60
C LYS A 159 -10.95 9.10 -8.70
N MET A 160 -11.65 9.84 -7.84
CA MET A 160 -12.66 9.24 -6.94
C MET A 160 -13.83 8.60 -7.67
N GLU A 161 -14.18 9.12 -8.83
CA GLU A 161 -15.21 8.54 -9.70
C GLU A 161 -14.84 7.12 -10.15
N ASP A 162 -13.62 6.95 -10.69
CA ASP A 162 -13.12 5.65 -11.15
C ASP A 162 -13.00 4.64 -10.00
N LEU A 163 -12.51 5.10 -8.82
CA LEU A 163 -12.43 4.25 -7.63
C LEU A 163 -13.80 3.74 -7.17
N ARG A 164 -14.81 4.62 -7.15
CA ARG A 164 -16.17 4.23 -6.76
C ARG A 164 -16.78 3.27 -7.76
N LYS A 165 -16.54 3.49 -9.06
CA LYS A 165 -17.02 2.62 -10.15
C LYS A 165 -16.49 1.19 -10.03
N VAL A 166 -15.24 1.01 -9.58
CA VAL A 166 -14.61 -0.32 -9.42
C VAL A 166 -14.78 -0.91 -8.03
N GLY A 167 -15.49 -0.24 -7.10
CA GLY A 167 -15.75 -0.73 -5.75
C GLY A 167 -14.59 -0.59 -4.77
N MET A 168 -13.66 0.35 -5.03
CA MET A 168 -12.51 0.66 -4.15
C MET A 168 -11.61 -0.57 -3.89
N PHE A 169 -10.93 -0.63 -2.72
CA PHE A 169 -10.07 -1.76 -2.36
C PHE A 169 -10.87 -3.00 -1.97
N ASN A 170 -10.34 -4.17 -2.25
CA ASN A 170 -10.89 -5.44 -1.79
C ASN A 170 -10.58 -5.66 -0.31
N GLU A 171 -11.59 -5.62 0.54
CA GLU A 171 -11.44 -5.72 2.00
C GLU A 171 -11.06 -7.13 2.51
N ASN A 172 -11.06 -8.14 1.64
CA ASN A 172 -10.53 -9.47 1.95
C ASN A 172 -9.00 -9.51 1.90
N LEU A 173 -8.35 -8.49 1.33
CA LEU A 173 -6.90 -8.29 1.34
C LEU A 173 -6.55 -7.38 2.51
N PHE A 174 -5.65 -7.83 3.39
CA PHE A 174 -5.34 -7.09 4.62
C PHE A 174 -4.27 -5.99 4.38
N ILE A 175 -3.14 -6.34 3.73
CA ILE A 175 -2.03 -5.41 3.45
C ILE A 175 -1.51 -5.60 2.03
N PHE A 176 -1.16 -6.84 1.65
CA PHE A 176 -0.46 -7.16 0.41
C PHE A 176 -1.43 -7.32 -0.75
N PHE A 177 -0.95 -7.09 -1.97
CA PHE A 177 -1.72 -7.24 -3.21
C PHE A 177 -2.96 -6.33 -3.37
N SER A 178 -3.28 -5.50 -2.38
CA SER A 178 -4.44 -4.61 -2.40
C SER A 178 -4.35 -3.57 -3.53
N ASP A 179 -3.17 -3.01 -3.69
CA ASP A 179 -2.80 -2.07 -4.75
C ASP A 179 -2.81 -2.73 -6.13
N PHE A 180 -2.31 -3.95 -6.22
CA PHE A 180 -2.29 -4.70 -7.49
C PHE A 180 -3.70 -5.08 -7.94
N GLU A 181 -4.55 -5.52 -7.02
CA GLU A 181 -5.95 -5.84 -7.31
C GLU A 181 -6.73 -4.58 -7.72
N LEU A 182 -6.49 -3.45 -7.06
CA LEU A 182 -7.07 -2.17 -7.47
C LEU A 182 -6.61 -1.76 -8.88
N CYS A 183 -5.33 -1.92 -9.19
CA CYS A 183 -4.79 -1.67 -10.52
C CYS A 183 -5.49 -2.53 -11.59
N LYS A 184 -5.74 -3.81 -11.32
CA LYS A 184 -6.52 -4.70 -12.21
C LYS A 184 -7.94 -4.19 -12.44
N LYS A 185 -8.63 -3.79 -11.39
CA LYS A 185 -9.98 -3.23 -11.47
C LYS A 185 -10.02 -1.93 -12.31
N ILE A 186 -9.06 -1.04 -12.13
CA ILE A 186 -8.96 0.19 -12.90
C ILE A 186 -8.72 -0.12 -14.39
N LYS A 187 -7.85 -1.08 -14.69
CA LYS A 187 -7.63 -1.53 -16.08
C LYS A 187 -8.88 -2.20 -16.68
N SER A 188 -9.69 -2.89 -15.90
CA SER A 188 -10.92 -3.54 -16.39
C SER A 188 -11.99 -2.57 -16.86
N ILE A 189 -11.91 -1.30 -16.48
CA ILE A 189 -12.77 -0.21 -16.99
C ILE A 189 -12.08 0.62 -18.08
N ASN A 190 -11.07 0.05 -18.75
CA ASN A 190 -10.30 0.67 -19.84
C ASN A 190 -9.58 1.97 -19.43
N LYS A 191 -9.11 2.06 -18.18
CA LYS A 191 -8.27 3.17 -17.73
C LYS A 191 -6.81 2.77 -17.64
N HIS A 192 -5.92 3.71 -17.98
CA HIS A 192 -4.48 3.55 -17.88
C HIS A 192 -3.95 3.84 -16.48
N ILE A 193 -2.80 3.27 -16.17
CA ILE A 193 -2.02 3.53 -14.96
C ILE A 193 -0.68 4.06 -15.43
N VAL A 194 -0.24 5.20 -14.89
CA VAL A 194 0.95 5.88 -15.39
C VAL A 194 1.88 6.25 -14.23
N GLN A 195 3.16 5.93 -14.39
CA GLN A 195 4.22 6.49 -13.55
C GLN A 195 4.70 7.79 -14.17
N ILE A 196 4.67 8.88 -13.39
CA ILE A 196 5.07 10.23 -13.82
C ILE A 196 6.54 10.45 -13.50
N TYR A 197 7.34 10.61 -14.54
CA TYR A 197 8.80 10.74 -14.43
C TYR A 197 9.23 11.98 -13.63
N ASN A 198 8.63 13.13 -13.91
CA ASN A 198 8.99 14.41 -13.32
C ASN A 198 8.34 14.66 -11.94
N SER A 199 7.49 13.76 -11.45
CA SER A 199 6.99 13.77 -10.08
C SER A 199 7.78 12.78 -9.25
N LYS A 200 8.31 13.22 -8.08
CA LYS A 200 9.23 12.42 -7.27
C LYS A 200 8.73 12.29 -5.85
N CYS A 201 8.86 11.09 -5.27
CA CYS A 201 8.68 10.85 -3.85
C CYS A 201 9.86 10.08 -3.26
N ILE A 202 10.05 10.19 -1.94
CA ILE A 202 11.03 9.41 -1.19
C ILE A 202 10.26 8.44 -0.30
N HIS A 203 10.44 7.14 -0.51
CA HIS A 203 9.81 6.12 0.30
C HIS A 203 10.85 5.43 1.20
N VAL A 204 10.76 5.71 2.49
CA VAL A 204 11.71 5.21 3.48
C VAL A 204 11.24 3.85 3.98
N HIS A 205 11.87 2.79 3.49
CA HIS A 205 11.48 1.42 3.82
C HIS A 205 11.96 0.99 5.21
N GLY A 206 11.17 0.14 5.87
CA GLY A 206 11.63 -0.64 7.03
C GLY A 206 11.50 0.03 8.37
N ILE A 207 10.89 1.20 8.45
CA ILE A 207 10.67 1.92 9.71
C ILE A 207 9.43 1.33 10.40
N SER A 208 9.68 0.61 11.47
CA SER A 208 8.65 -0.05 12.28
C SER A 208 9.03 0.05 13.75
N LYS A 209 8.05 0.44 14.59
CA LYS A 209 8.20 0.46 16.06
C LYS A 209 8.23 -0.95 16.68
N VAL A 210 7.86 -1.99 15.93
CA VAL A 210 7.86 -3.37 16.43
C VAL A 210 9.27 -3.83 16.74
N LYS A 211 9.61 -3.90 18.03
CA LYS A 211 10.95 -4.30 18.52
C LYS A 211 11.21 -5.80 18.35
N ASN A 212 10.17 -6.63 18.45
CA ASN A 212 10.32 -8.09 18.34
C ASN A 212 10.42 -8.53 16.88
N LYS A 213 11.64 -8.81 16.41
CA LYS A 213 11.92 -9.24 15.03
C LYS A 213 11.19 -10.52 14.63
N PHE A 214 11.05 -11.49 15.54
CA PHE A 214 10.32 -12.74 15.26
C PHE A 214 8.84 -12.49 15.05
N TYR A 215 8.22 -11.67 15.89
CA TYR A 215 6.82 -11.30 15.74
C TYR A 215 6.56 -10.53 14.46
N LYS A 216 7.46 -9.60 14.09
CA LYS A 216 7.39 -8.87 12.82
C LYS A 216 7.43 -9.81 11.61
N ILE A 217 8.36 -10.77 11.60
CA ILE A 217 8.45 -11.79 10.54
C ILE A 217 7.18 -12.64 10.50
N TYR A 218 6.71 -13.10 11.67
CA TYR A 218 5.49 -13.90 11.76
C TYR A 218 4.28 -13.18 11.13
N LEU A 219 4.00 -11.94 11.53
CA LEU A 219 2.88 -11.17 10.98
C LEU A 219 3.03 -10.91 9.49
N LYS A 220 4.22 -10.50 9.04
CA LYS A 220 4.50 -10.25 7.63
C LYS A 220 4.20 -11.49 6.78
N GLU A 221 4.76 -12.63 7.14
CA GLU A 221 4.62 -13.86 6.36
C GLU A 221 3.20 -14.45 6.44
N LEU A 222 2.53 -14.29 7.59
CA LEU A 222 1.13 -14.70 7.78
C LEU A 222 0.22 -13.92 6.81
N TYR A 223 0.25 -12.60 6.87
CA TYR A 223 -0.63 -11.77 6.03
C TYR A 223 -0.23 -11.81 4.55
N PHE A 224 1.07 -11.83 4.24
CA PHE A 224 1.50 -12.00 2.85
C PHE A 224 0.93 -13.28 2.24
N THR A 225 0.99 -14.41 2.97
CA THR A 225 0.50 -15.69 2.45
C THR A 225 -1.03 -15.71 2.38
N LEU A 226 -1.74 -15.13 3.35
CA LEU A 226 -3.21 -15.03 3.31
C LEU A 226 -3.66 -14.18 2.12
N ASP A 227 -3.07 -13.00 1.95
CA ASP A 227 -3.42 -12.08 0.88
C ASP A 227 -3.03 -12.65 -0.50
N GLU A 228 -1.89 -13.36 -0.60
CA GLU A 228 -1.51 -14.10 -1.81
C GLU A 228 -2.57 -15.14 -2.20
N LEU A 229 -3.08 -15.91 -1.23
CA LEU A 229 -4.12 -16.90 -1.46
C LEU A 229 -5.44 -16.27 -1.91
N VAL A 230 -5.82 -15.13 -1.34
CA VAL A 230 -7.00 -14.36 -1.75
C VAL A 230 -6.82 -13.80 -3.16
N TYR A 231 -5.69 -13.15 -3.44
CA TYR A 231 -5.42 -12.52 -4.73
C TYR A 231 -5.41 -13.51 -5.89
N PHE A 232 -4.83 -14.69 -5.70
CA PHE A 232 -4.74 -15.72 -6.74
C PHE A 232 -5.89 -16.73 -6.72
N LYS A 233 -6.91 -16.57 -5.87
CA LYS A 233 -8.02 -17.52 -5.75
C LYS A 233 -8.74 -17.75 -7.08
N ASP A 234 -9.02 -16.66 -7.79
CA ASP A 234 -9.79 -16.69 -9.04
C ASP A 234 -8.94 -17.02 -10.28
N ILE A 235 -7.60 -16.98 -10.15
CA ILE A 235 -6.70 -17.19 -11.29
C ILE A 235 -6.35 -18.67 -11.49
N SER A 236 -6.56 -19.54 -10.49
CA SER A 236 -6.23 -20.95 -10.64
C SER A 236 -6.89 -21.89 -9.65
N ASP A 237 -7.94 -22.56 -10.08
CA ASP A 237 -8.39 -23.81 -9.45
C ASP A 237 -7.26 -24.87 -9.40
N GLN A 238 -6.32 -24.85 -10.34
CA GLN A 238 -5.13 -25.71 -10.35
C GLN A 238 -4.13 -25.42 -9.22
N LYS A 239 -4.05 -24.15 -8.71
CA LYS A 239 -3.12 -23.83 -7.60
C LYS A 239 -3.64 -24.27 -6.23
N ILE A 240 -4.95 -24.40 -6.03
CA ILE A 240 -5.54 -24.90 -4.78
C ILE A 240 -5.19 -26.37 -4.56
N ASN A 241 -5.14 -27.19 -5.60
CA ASN A 241 -4.72 -28.59 -5.51
C ASN A 241 -3.26 -28.79 -5.08
N LYS A 242 -2.41 -27.78 -5.27
CA LYS A 242 -1.02 -27.76 -4.76
C LYS A 242 -0.92 -27.29 -3.29
N LEU A 243 -2.02 -26.92 -2.64
CA LEU A 243 -2.01 -26.43 -1.24
C LEU A 243 -1.45 -27.46 -0.27
N LYS A 244 -1.88 -28.73 -0.39
CA LYS A 244 -1.39 -29.82 0.49
C LYS A 244 0.10 -30.02 0.33
N SER A 245 0.62 -30.02 -0.90
CA SER A 245 2.05 -30.18 -1.16
C SER A 245 2.87 -28.99 -0.64
N LYS A 246 2.34 -27.76 -0.72
CA LYS A 246 2.98 -26.57 -0.15
C LYS A 246 3.05 -26.65 1.39
N ILE A 247 1.96 -27.08 2.07
CA ILE A 247 1.96 -27.27 3.52
C ILE A 247 3.02 -28.30 3.93
N LEU A 248 3.08 -29.46 3.27
CA LEU A 248 4.08 -30.50 3.54
C LEU A 248 5.51 -29.99 3.33
N ASN A 249 5.74 -29.25 2.24
CA ASN A 249 7.04 -28.62 1.98
C ASN A 249 7.43 -27.60 3.06
N TYR A 250 6.49 -26.78 3.55
CA TYR A 250 6.80 -25.86 4.65
C TYR A 250 7.02 -26.58 5.98
N CYS A 251 6.29 -27.66 6.27
CA CYS A 251 6.54 -28.51 7.45
C CYS A 251 7.97 -29.10 7.39
N PHE A 252 8.38 -29.62 6.23
CA PHE A 252 9.76 -30.09 6.03
C PHE A 252 10.78 -28.98 6.24
N LYS A 253 10.55 -27.77 5.66
CA LYS A 253 11.44 -26.62 5.85
C LYS A 253 11.51 -26.13 7.31
N ILE A 254 10.45 -26.29 8.11
CA ILE A 254 10.46 -26.05 9.55
C ILE A 254 11.43 -26.99 10.23
N LEU A 255 11.34 -28.30 9.95
CA LEU A 255 12.26 -29.30 10.51
C LEU A 255 13.71 -29.01 10.15
N VAL A 256 14.01 -28.76 8.88
CA VAL A 256 15.35 -28.38 8.43
C VAL A 256 15.85 -27.10 9.14
N SER A 257 14.98 -26.10 9.27
CA SER A 257 15.34 -24.83 9.93
C SER A 257 15.64 -25.02 11.42
N PHE A 258 14.93 -25.93 12.09
CA PHE A 258 15.17 -26.29 13.47
C PHE A 258 16.56 -26.94 13.66
N PHE A 259 16.87 -27.95 12.86
CA PHE A 259 18.16 -28.66 12.95
C PHE A 259 19.36 -27.80 12.49
N THR A 260 19.11 -26.82 11.62
CA THR A 260 20.17 -25.88 11.16
C THR A 260 20.21 -24.58 11.97
N LEU A 261 19.47 -24.48 13.08
CA LEU A 261 19.39 -23.33 13.98
C LEU A 261 19.00 -22.01 13.28
N LYS A 262 18.28 -22.09 12.17
CA LYS A 262 17.80 -20.91 11.41
C LYS A 262 16.44 -20.43 11.92
N PHE A 263 16.41 -19.86 13.13
CA PHE A 263 15.18 -19.52 13.83
C PHE A 263 14.26 -18.54 13.06
N PHE A 264 14.81 -17.59 12.31
CA PHE A 264 14.00 -16.70 11.48
C PHE A 264 13.24 -17.45 10.38
N ASN A 265 13.88 -18.44 9.75
CA ASN A 265 13.24 -19.27 8.74
C ASN A 265 12.17 -20.18 9.36
N LEU A 266 12.41 -20.67 10.57
CA LEU A 266 11.43 -21.45 11.31
C LEU A 266 10.14 -20.66 11.51
N VAL A 267 10.25 -19.43 12.05
CA VAL A 267 9.09 -18.53 12.24
C VAL A 267 8.40 -18.21 10.93
N LYS A 268 9.17 -17.93 9.87
CA LYS A 268 8.66 -17.67 8.52
C LYS A 268 7.80 -18.82 8.01
N TYR A 269 8.32 -20.03 8.00
CA TYR A 269 7.59 -21.20 7.46
C TYR A 269 6.42 -21.60 8.35
N TYR A 270 6.54 -21.45 9.67
CA TYR A 270 5.43 -21.66 10.61
C TYR A 270 4.27 -20.70 10.31
N ALA A 271 4.54 -19.40 10.14
CA ALA A 271 3.53 -18.40 9.79
C ALA A 271 2.78 -18.76 8.49
N ARG A 272 3.50 -19.25 7.47
CA ARG A 272 2.91 -19.69 6.21
C ARG A 272 2.01 -20.91 6.39
N VAL A 273 2.39 -21.91 7.18
CA VAL A 273 1.53 -23.07 7.49
C VAL A 273 0.26 -22.59 8.18
N VAL A 274 0.36 -21.71 9.17
CA VAL A 274 -0.80 -21.13 9.86
C VAL A 274 -1.73 -20.39 8.89
N ALA A 275 -1.18 -19.64 7.93
CA ALA A 275 -1.96 -18.97 6.90
C ALA A 275 -2.78 -19.96 6.05
N TYR A 276 -2.17 -21.03 5.59
CA TYR A 276 -2.87 -22.07 4.82
C TYR A 276 -4.00 -22.76 5.61
N ILE A 277 -3.79 -22.97 6.92
CA ILE A 277 -4.82 -23.55 7.80
C ILE A 277 -5.99 -22.56 7.99
N LYS A 278 -5.69 -21.28 8.19
CA LYS A 278 -6.70 -20.23 8.35
C LYS A 278 -7.51 -19.99 7.07
N PHE A 279 -6.88 -20.08 5.91
CA PHE A 279 -7.55 -19.88 4.62
C PHE A 279 -8.56 -20.98 4.29
N LYS A 280 -8.38 -22.20 4.82
CA LYS A 280 -9.31 -23.34 4.62
C LYS A 280 -10.57 -23.26 5.46
N LYS A 281 -10.58 -22.47 6.54
CA LYS A 281 -11.75 -22.26 7.40
C LYS A 281 -12.62 -21.14 6.85
#